data_eaea14291313b41fc3c4c241970be592
#
_entry.id   eaea14291313b41fc3c4c241970be592
#
_cell.length_a   1.000
_cell.length_b   1.000
_cell.length_c   1.000
_cell.angle_alpha   90.00
_cell.angle_beta   90.00
_cell.angle_gamma   90.00
#
_symmetry.space_group_name_H-M   'P 1'
#
loop_
_entity.id
_entity.type
_entity.pdbx_description
1 polymer ?
#
loop_
_entity_poly.entity_id
_entity_poly.type
_entity_poly.pdbx_seq_one_letter_code
_entity_poly.pdbx_strand_id
1 'polypeptide(L)'
;MNQKYAIEIGLIVYEKAQMAAILGLTDLLMVASKIAAERQDTTDLPLQVSHWEIKGSKQQPTCTFSSNPDSAGKLAAVIIPPTLE
;
A
#
# COMPACT_ATOMS: atom_id res chain seq x y z
N MET A 1 13.10 16.97 -16.93
CA MET A 1 13.03 15.55 -16.54
C MET A 1 11.75 15.29 -15.78
N ASN A 2 10.98 14.38 -16.28
CA ASN A 2 9.71 14.08 -15.64
C ASN A 2 9.93 13.18 -14.43
N GLN A 3 9.58 13.71 -13.27
CA GLN A 3 9.62 12.94 -12.05
C GLN A 3 8.37 12.07 -12.00
N LYS A 4 8.56 10.76 -12.05
CA LYS A 4 7.45 9.83 -11.93
C LYS A 4 7.23 9.51 -10.48
N TYR A 5 6.01 9.76 -10.01
CA TYR A 5 5.62 9.35 -8.68
C TYR A 5 5.11 7.92 -8.72
N ALA A 6 5.48 7.13 -7.73
CA ALA A 6 4.91 5.81 -7.59
C ALA A 6 3.41 5.93 -7.31
N ILE A 7 2.64 5.01 -7.86
CA ILE A 7 1.22 4.90 -7.53
C ILE A 7 1.13 4.23 -6.17
N GLU A 8 0.43 4.85 -5.26
CA GLU A 8 0.27 4.32 -3.91
C GLU A 8 -1.08 3.64 -3.76
N ILE A 9 -1.05 2.41 -3.24
CA ILE A 9 -2.25 1.65 -2.89
C ILE A 9 -2.31 1.60 -1.37
N GLY A 10 -3.36 2.17 -0.80
CA GLY A 10 -3.57 2.16 0.64
C GLY A 10 -4.45 0.99 1.05
N LEU A 11 -4.07 0.31 2.12
CA LEU A 11 -4.87 -0.76 2.72
C LEU A 11 -5.36 -0.27 4.07
N ILE A 12 -6.65 -0.42 4.32
CA ILE A 12 -7.25 0.01 5.59
C ILE A 12 -7.13 -1.13 6.60
N VAL A 13 -6.51 -0.82 7.72
CA VAL A 13 -6.38 -1.75 8.84
C VAL A 13 -7.36 -1.30 9.91
N TYR A 14 -8.40 -2.10 10.13
CA TYR A 14 -9.41 -1.82 11.12
C TYR A 14 -9.57 -3.01 12.05
N GLU A 15 -10.27 -2.79 13.16
CA GLU A 15 -10.52 -3.87 14.10
C GLU A 15 -11.27 -5.00 13.39
N LYS A 16 -10.81 -6.24 13.56
CA LYS A 16 -11.37 -7.45 12.93
C LYS A 16 -11.13 -7.56 11.43
N ALA A 17 -10.27 -6.72 10.87
CA ALA A 17 -9.84 -6.90 9.49
C ALA A 17 -9.07 -8.22 9.38
N GLN A 18 -9.24 -8.88 8.24
CA GLN A 18 -8.51 -10.12 7.98
C GLN A 18 -7.05 -9.80 7.65
N MET A 19 -6.17 -9.95 8.63
CA MET A 19 -4.77 -9.57 8.47
C MET A 19 -4.06 -10.37 7.38
N ALA A 20 -4.45 -11.64 7.20
CA ALA A 20 -3.87 -12.46 6.14
C ALA A 20 -4.11 -11.84 4.76
N ALA A 21 -5.29 -11.24 4.55
CA ALA A 21 -5.58 -10.56 3.30
C ALA A 21 -4.72 -9.30 3.13
N ILE A 22 -4.54 -8.53 4.21
CA ILE A 22 -3.72 -7.32 4.18
C ILE A 22 -2.27 -7.67 3.83
N LEU A 23 -1.70 -8.64 4.52
CA LEU A 23 -0.31 -9.04 4.32
C LEU A 23 -0.11 -9.70 2.96
N GLY A 24 -1.07 -10.52 2.53
CA GLY A 24 -1.00 -11.17 1.22
C GLY A 24 -1.08 -10.16 0.07
N LEU A 25 -1.98 -9.19 0.17
CA LEU A 25 -2.08 -8.14 -0.84
C LEU A 25 -0.83 -7.27 -0.86
N THR A 26 -0.28 -6.96 0.32
CA THR A 26 0.94 -6.18 0.42
C THR A 26 2.09 -6.88 -0.32
N ASP A 27 2.28 -8.16 -0.04
CA ASP A 27 3.33 -8.94 -0.69
C ASP A 27 3.10 -9.03 -2.19
N LEU A 28 1.88 -9.30 -2.60
CA LEU A 28 1.54 -9.41 -4.01
C LEU A 28 1.84 -8.13 -4.77
N LEU A 29 1.43 -6.99 -4.21
CA LEU A 29 1.64 -5.71 -4.87
C LEU A 29 3.11 -5.33 -4.91
N MET A 30 3.87 -5.62 -3.85
CA MET A 30 5.29 -5.33 -3.83
C MET A 30 6.05 -6.18 -4.84
N VAL A 31 5.70 -7.45 -4.95
CA VAL A 31 6.33 -8.36 -5.94
C VAL A 31 5.96 -7.91 -7.35
N ALA A 32 4.71 -7.58 -7.60
CA ALA A 32 4.27 -7.11 -8.90
C ALA A 32 5.01 -5.83 -9.31
N SER A 33 5.21 -4.93 -8.35
CA SER A 33 5.94 -3.69 -8.59
C SER A 33 7.39 -3.97 -9.00
N LYS A 34 8.02 -4.89 -8.31
CA LYS A 34 9.40 -5.28 -8.60
C LYS A 34 9.53 -5.90 -9.97
N ILE A 35 8.62 -6.81 -10.32
CA ILE A 35 8.63 -7.45 -11.63
C ILE A 35 8.42 -6.42 -12.74
N ALA A 36 7.48 -5.50 -12.55
CA ALA A 36 7.24 -4.45 -13.53
C ALA A 36 8.47 -3.57 -13.74
N ALA A 37 9.17 -3.22 -12.66
CA ALA A 37 10.39 -2.43 -12.75
C ALA A 37 11.47 -3.18 -13.52
N GLU A 38 11.64 -4.46 -13.24
CA GLU A 38 12.63 -5.30 -13.92
C GLU A 38 12.35 -5.38 -15.43
N ARG A 39 11.08 -5.50 -15.81
CA ARG A 39 10.70 -5.56 -17.22
C ARG A 39 10.97 -4.26 -17.96
N GLN A 40 10.92 -3.14 -17.24
CA GLN A 40 11.20 -1.83 -17.82
C GLN A 40 12.67 -1.42 -17.66
N ASP A 41 13.49 -2.33 -17.15
CA ASP A 41 14.91 -2.09 -16.93
C ASP A 41 15.15 -0.82 -16.12
N THR A 42 14.42 -0.70 -15.02
CA THR A 42 14.53 0.44 -14.12
C THR A 42 14.57 -0.04 -12.68
N THR A 43 15.14 0.78 -11.80
CA THR A 43 15.09 0.55 -10.36
C THR A 43 13.92 1.29 -9.71
N ASP A 44 13.22 2.12 -10.47
CA ASP A 44 12.07 2.86 -9.95
C ASP A 44 10.87 1.95 -9.84
N LEU A 45 10.38 1.73 -8.62
CA LEU A 45 9.24 0.86 -8.38
C LEU A 45 7.95 1.63 -8.71
N PRO A 46 7.11 1.10 -9.60
CA PRO A 46 5.89 1.81 -10.02
C PRO A 46 4.78 1.82 -8.98
N LEU A 47 4.80 0.87 -8.05
CA LEU A 47 3.77 0.78 -7.00
C LEU A 47 4.41 0.88 -5.64
N GLN A 48 3.70 1.54 -4.72
CA GLN A 48 4.04 1.47 -3.30
C GLN A 48 2.76 1.20 -2.52
N VAL A 49 2.92 0.54 -1.38
CA VAL A 49 1.82 0.09 -0.55
C VAL A 49 1.92 0.76 0.81
N SER A 50 0.78 1.23 1.31
CA SER A 50 0.72 1.81 2.65
C SER A 50 -0.43 1.18 3.42
N HIS A 51 -0.25 1.12 4.74
CA HIS A 51 -1.30 0.67 5.65
C HIS A 51 -1.79 1.85 6.46
N TRP A 52 -3.10 1.98 6.56
CA TRP A 52 -3.74 3.06 7.29
C TRP A 52 -4.63 2.48 8.35
N GLU A 53 -4.29 2.72 9.59
CA GLU A 53 -4.99 2.13 10.73
C GLU A 53 -6.04 3.08 11.26
N ILE A 54 -7.23 2.52 11.52
CA ILE A 54 -8.33 3.22 12.15
C ILE A 54 -8.55 2.59 13.51
N LYS A 55 -8.37 3.39 14.57
CA LYS A 55 -8.51 2.89 15.95
C LYS A 55 -9.65 3.58 16.65
N GLY A 56 -10.57 2.76 17.16
CA GLY A 56 -11.65 3.22 18.02
C GLY A 56 -12.48 4.31 17.38
N SER A 57 -12.73 5.37 18.16
CA SER A 57 -13.53 6.49 17.72
C SER A 57 -12.74 7.57 16.98
N LYS A 58 -11.47 7.38 16.76
CA LYS A 58 -10.68 8.35 16.01
C LYS A 58 -11.12 8.36 14.57
N GLN A 59 -11.36 9.54 14.05
CA GLN A 59 -11.92 9.70 12.72
C GLN A 59 -10.86 9.72 11.63
N GLN A 60 -9.61 9.96 11.98
CA GLN A 60 -8.56 10.04 10.99
C GLN A 60 -7.68 8.80 11.02
N PRO A 61 -7.52 8.14 9.87
CA PRO A 61 -6.60 7.01 9.80
C PRO A 61 -5.16 7.47 9.94
N THR A 62 -4.34 6.61 10.52
CA THR A 62 -2.92 6.85 10.70
C THR A 62 -2.13 5.88 9.85
N CYS A 63 -1.17 6.39 9.10
CA CYS A 63 -0.29 5.54 8.31
C CYS A 63 0.68 4.81 9.24
N THR A 64 0.57 3.48 9.27
CA THR A 64 1.40 2.65 10.14
C THR A 64 2.47 1.89 9.41
N PHE A 65 2.42 1.87 8.09
CA PHE A 65 3.38 1.19 7.25
C PHE A 65 3.42 1.84 5.87
N SER A 66 4.60 1.94 5.32
CA SER A 66 4.79 2.29 3.92
C SER A 66 5.92 1.47 3.35
N SER A 67 5.73 0.92 2.16
CA SER A 67 6.78 0.17 1.49
C SER A 67 7.92 1.08 1.01
N ASN A 68 7.68 2.38 0.98
CA ASN A 68 8.70 3.36 0.64
C ASN A 68 8.45 4.66 1.41
N PRO A 69 8.85 4.69 2.70
CA PRO A 69 8.52 5.83 3.56
C PRO A 69 9.20 7.13 3.15
N ASP A 70 10.28 7.06 2.38
CA ASP A 70 11.01 8.25 1.95
C ASP A 70 10.47 8.85 0.67
N SER A 71 9.47 8.21 0.06
CA SER A 71 8.88 8.66 -1.18
C SER A 71 7.42 9.03 -0.98
N ALA A 72 7.03 10.16 -1.53
CA ALA A 72 5.62 10.54 -1.55
C ALA A 72 4.97 9.85 -2.74
N GLY A 73 4.22 8.81 -2.48
CA GLY A 73 3.42 8.18 -3.53
C GLY A 73 2.16 8.98 -3.81
N LYS A 74 1.58 8.75 -4.96
CA LYS A 74 0.29 9.33 -5.30
C LYS A 74 -0.78 8.30 -5.03
N LEU A 75 -1.60 8.55 -4.02
CA LEU A 75 -2.64 7.60 -3.61
C LEU A 75 -3.67 7.48 -4.73
N ALA A 76 -3.75 6.30 -5.32
CA ALA A 76 -4.61 6.03 -6.46
C ALA A 76 -5.81 5.16 -6.08
N ALA A 77 -5.66 4.32 -5.06
CA ALA A 77 -6.72 3.41 -4.65
C ALA A 77 -6.59 3.08 -3.17
N VAL A 78 -7.72 2.80 -2.57
CA VAL A 78 -7.79 2.34 -1.17
C VAL A 78 -8.55 1.03 -1.18
N ILE A 79 -7.99 0.02 -0.54
CA ILE A 79 -8.59 -1.29 -0.43
C ILE A 79 -9.04 -1.51 1.01
N ILE A 80 -10.30 -1.87 1.16
CA ILE A 80 -10.86 -2.23 2.46
C ILE A 80 -10.93 -3.76 2.49
N PRO A 81 -10.08 -4.41 3.29
CA PRO A 81 -10.07 -5.86 3.32
C PRO A 81 -11.32 -6.43 4.00
N PRO A 82 -11.61 -7.72 3.77
CA PRO A 82 -12.76 -8.32 4.41
C PRO A 82 -12.58 -8.44 5.91
N THR A 83 -13.70 -8.51 6.60
CA THR A 83 -13.74 -8.75 8.04
C THR A 83 -13.66 -10.25 8.32
N LEU A 84 -13.18 -10.58 9.52
CA LEU A 84 -13.19 -11.96 10.00
C LEU A 84 -14.59 -12.40 10.49
N GLU A 85 -15.51 -11.49 10.60
CA GLU A 85 -16.87 -11.80 11.05
C GLU A 85 -17.85 -11.93 9.92
#